data_bd6a7f75d1356978dd1479d071046b9e
#
_entry.id   bd6a7f75d1356978dd1479d071046b9e
#
_cell.length_a   1.000
_cell.length_b   1.000
_cell.length_c   1.000
_cell.angle_alpha   90.00
_cell.angle_beta   90.00
_cell.angle_gamma   90.00
#
_symmetry.space_group_name_H-M   'P 1'
#
loop_
_entity.id
_entity.type
_entity.pdbx_description
1 polymer ?
#
loop_
_entity_poly.entity_id
_entity_poly.type
_entity_poly.pdbx_seq_one_letter_code
_entity_poly.pdbx_strand_id
1 'polypeptide(L)'
;KLVPEIGPDVAGASHTTYDGQADPLRLLHALHRAYRLRGGRYLPGNGVLAIEKKGEKFVLKTAQCQILASRIVLASGLGNAALGNHLGRQIPIKPIRGQIMVTERLPPVFHFAMEQARQTADGTIMIGSSWEDVGFDVNTTFEHGGRMARAAIEFFPFLSSVRIIR
;
A
#
# COMPACT_ATOMS: atom_id res chain seq x y z
N LYS A 1 -0.97 -4.32 -30.67
CA LYS A 1 -1.42 -3.65 -29.45
C LYS A 1 -0.60 -4.12 -28.25
N LEU A 2 -0.19 -3.20 -27.36
CA LEU A 2 0.50 -3.54 -26.11
C LEU A 2 -0.45 -4.24 -25.12
N VAL A 3 -1.73 -3.87 -25.15
CA VAL A 3 -2.79 -4.44 -24.33
C VAL A 3 -3.93 -4.84 -25.27
N PRO A 4 -3.96 -6.10 -25.76
CA PRO A 4 -4.99 -6.57 -26.69
C PRO A 4 -6.41 -6.52 -26.11
N GLU A 5 -6.54 -6.71 -24.81
CA GLU A 5 -7.78 -6.82 -24.06
C GLU A 5 -8.44 -5.46 -23.76
N ILE A 6 -7.78 -4.36 -24.15
CA ILE A 6 -8.33 -3.02 -23.91
C ILE A 6 -9.62 -2.79 -24.69
N GLY A 7 -10.60 -2.20 -24.05
CA GLY A 7 -11.92 -1.94 -24.61
C GLY A 7 -11.87 -1.04 -25.84
N PRO A 8 -12.88 -1.18 -26.73
CA PRO A 8 -12.92 -0.45 -28.00
C PRO A 8 -13.11 1.07 -27.82
N ASP A 9 -13.71 1.48 -26.71
CA ASP A 9 -14.00 2.89 -26.41
C ASP A 9 -12.80 3.64 -25.81
N VAL A 10 -11.69 2.96 -25.56
CA VAL A 10 -10.47 3.60 -25.08
C VAL A 10 -9.74 4.27 -26.24
N ALA A 11 -9.76 5.59 -26.26
CA ALA A 11 -9.18 6.40 -27.34
C ALA A 11 -7.66 6.34 -27.41
N GLY A 12 -6.98 6.10 -26.27
CA GLY A 12 -5.52 6.01 -26.22
C GLY A 12 -5.00 5.81 -24.81
N ALA A 13 -3.71 5.54 -24.71
CA ALA A 13 -2.99 5.38 -23.45
C ALA A 13 -1.53 5.83 -23.60
N SER A 14 -0.91 6.21 -22.50
CA SER A 14 0.53 6.42 -22.41
C SER A 14 1.20 5.17 -21.82
N HIS A 15 2.39 4.86 -22.30
CA HIS A 15 3.20 3.76 -21.77
C HIS A 15 4.62 4.24 -21.49
N THR A 16 5.20 3.79 -20.41
CA THR A 16 6.60 4.02 -20.06
C THR A 16 7.28 2.72 -19.65
N THR A 17 8.54 2.55 -20.02
CA THR A 17 9.38 1.41 -19.63
C THR A 17 10.04 1.63 -18.26
N TYR A 18 9.90 2.81 -17.67
CA TYR A 18 10.47 3.16 -16.37
C TYR A 18 9.53 2.86 -15.21
N ASP A 19 8.29 2.52 -15.51
CA ASP A 19 7.29 2.15 -14.50
C ASP A 19 7.29 0.64 -14.26
N GLY A 20 6.77 0.22 -13.11
CA GLY A 20 6.74 -1.18 -12.74
C GLY A 20 5.86 -1.46 -11.55
N GLN A 21 5.77 -2.74 -11.20
CA GLN A 21 5.02 -3.20 -10.05
C GLN A 21 5.85 -4.11 -9.17
N ALA A 22 5.59 -4.09 -7.88
CA ALA A 22 6.16 -5.01 -6.91
C ALA A 22 5.06 -5.64 -6.06
N ASP A 23 5.28 -6.89 -5.67
CA ASP A 23 4.48 -7.52 -4.62
C ASP A 23 4.91 -6.94 -3.27
N PRO A 24 4.06 -6.19 -2.56
CA PRO A 24 4.45 -5.49 -1.34
C PRO A 24 4.80 -6.45 -0.20
N LEU A 25 4.17 -7.61 -0.11
CA LEU A 25 4.47 -8.59 0.94
C LEU A 25 5.80 -9.29 0.70
N ARG A 26 6.07 -9.70 -0.54
CA ARG A 26 7.37 -10.29 -0.91
C ARG A 26 8.50 -9.28 -0.73
N LEU A 27 8.28 -8.03 -1.12
CA LEU A 27 9.25 -6.95 -0.92
C LEU A 27 9.50 -6.70 0.56
N LEU A 28 8.47 -6.60 1.40
CA LEU A 28 8.60 -6.44 2.84
C LEU A 28 9.39 -7.57 3.47
N HIS A 29 9.10 -8.83 3.12
CA HIS A 29 9.84 -9.99 3.62
C HIS A 29 11.31 -9.95 3.19
N ALA A 30 11.60 -9.60 1.95
CA ALA A 30 12.98 -9.48 1.45
C ALA A 30 13.75 -8.38 2.18
N LEU A 31 13.13 -7.20 2.38
CA LEU A 31 13.72 -6.08 3.11
C LEU A 31 13.97 -6.44 4.59
N HIS A 32 13.00 -7.08 5.24
CA HIS A 32 13.16 -7.54 6.63
C HIS A 32 14.29 -8.55 6.77
N ARG A 33 14.37 -9.52 5.85
CA ARG A 33 15.48 -10.48 5.82
C ARG A 33 16.83 -9.79 5.63
N ALA A 34 16.92 -8.87 4.67
CA ALA A 34 18.14 -8.11 4.40
C ALA A 34 18.56 -7.25 5.60
N TYR A 35 17.60 -6.61 6.28
CA TYR A 35 17.83 -5.85 7.51
C TYR A 35 18.46 -6.72 8.61
N ARG A 36 17.90 -7.90 8.86
CA ARG A 36 18.42 -8.83 9.88
C ARG A 36 19.81 -9.37 9.52
N LEU A 37 20.04 -9.72 8.27
CA LEU A 37 21.35 -10.19 7.79
C LEU A 37 22.45 -9.13 7.93
N ARG A 38 22.07 -7.84 7.93
CA ARG A 38 22.98 -6.72 8.21
C ARG A 38 23.12 -6.38 9.69
N GLY A 39 22.68 -7.25 10.59
CA GLY A 39 22.76 -7.04 12.04
C GLY A 39 21.67 -6.17 12.62
N GLY A 40 20.64 -5.82 11.84
CA GLY A 40 19.49 -5.07 12.32
C GLY A 40 18.68 -5.88 13.36
N ARG A 41 18.23 -5.20 14.41
CA ARG A 41 17.39 -5.81 15.47
C ARG A 41 15.93 -5.43 15.23
N TYR A 42 15.10 -6.42 15.03
CA TYR A 42 13.65 -6.26 14.94
C TYR A 42 13.02 -6.62 16.28
N LEU A 43 12.23 -5.72 16.83
CA LEU A 43 11.56 -5.86 18.13
C LEU A 43 10.05 -5.82 17.92
N PRO A 44 9.40 -6.92 17.51
CA PRO A 44 7.96 -6.97 17.32
C PRO A 44 7.22 -6.76 18.64
N GLY A 45 6.02 -6.21 18.59
CA GLY A 45 5.22 -5.92 19.79
C GLY A 45 5.75 -4.78 20.66
N ASN A 46 6.79 -4.08 20.24
CA ASN A 46 7.38 -2.93 20.94
C ASN A 46 7.03 -1.60 20.26
N GLY A 47 5.75 -1.30 20.13
CA GLY A 47 5.30 0.00 19.66
C GLY A 47 5.87 1.13 20.53
N VAL A 48 6.40 2.17 19.88
CA VAL A 48 6.90 3.37 20.60
C VAL A 48 5.73 4.19 21.08
N LEU A 49 5.64 4.41 22.39
CA LEU A 49 4.59 5.15 23.06
C LEU A 49 4.97 6.62 23.29
N ALA A 50 6.26 6.88 23.50
CA ALA A 50 6.78 8.23 23.69
C ALA A 50 8.23 8.34 23.24
N ILE A 51 8.62 9.56 22.85
CA ILE A 51 9.99 9.89 22.47
C ILE A 51 10.39 11.13 23.30
N GLU A 52 11.49 11.06 24.01
CA GLU A 52 12.06 12.17 24.76
C GLU A 52 13.48 12.46 24.25
N LYS A 53 13.80 13.74 24.02
CA LYS A 53 15.18 14.15 23.77
C LYS A 53 15.86 14.46 25.09
N LYS A 54 16.99 13.78 25.39
CA LYS A 54 17.82 14.00 26.57
C LYS A 54 19.27 14.29 26.14
N GLY A 55 19.62 15.57 26.13
CA GLY A 55 20.89 16.03 25.56
C GLY A 55 21.01 15.67 24.09
N GLU A 56 22.08 14.97 23.72
CA GLU A 56 22.34 14.53 22.34
C GLU A 56 21.70 13.18 21.99
N LYS A 57 20.91 12.59 22.89
CA LYS A 57 20.31 11.27 22.70
C LYS A 57 18.79 11.34 22.76
N PHE A 58 18.16 10.32 22.20
CA PHE A 58 16.71 10.08 22.25
C PHE A 58 16.44 8.87 23.14
N VAL A 59 15.44 8.98 23.99
CA VAL A 59 14.87 7.88 24.78
C VAL A 59 13.52 7.54 24.20
N LEU A 60 13.39 6.33 23.66
CA LEU A 60 12.12 5.81 23.15
C LEU A 60 11.52 4.91 24.23
N LYS A 61 10.28 5.23 24.64
CA LYS A 61 9.53 4.41 25.60
C LYS A 61 8.60 3.48 24.86
N THR A 62 8.65 2.20 25.20
CA THR A 62 7.70 1.17 24.72
C THR A 62 6.99 0.57 25.91
N ALA A 63 6.01 -0.32 25.68
CA ALA A 63 5.36 -1.05 26.76
C ALA A 63 6.31 -2.02 27.51
N GLN A 64 7.38 -2.45 26.87
CA GLN A 64 8.26 -3.50 27.41
C GLN A 64 9.63 -2.98 27.85
N CYS A 65 10.14 -1.91 27.25
CA CYS A 65 11.50 -1.42 27.54
C CYS A 65 11.67 0.07 27.16
N GLN A 66 12.83 0.59 27.51
CA GLN A 66 13.32 1.87 26.99
C GLN A 66 14.52 1.61 26.06
N ILE A 67 14.54 2.34 24.96
CA ILE A 67 15.61 2.26 23.95
C ILE A 67 16.30 3.63 23.89
N LEU A 68 17.61 3.63 24.04
CA LEU A 68 18.45 4.81 23.91
C LEU A 68 19.07 4.82 22.51
N ALA A 69 18.96 5.93 21.79
CA ALA A 69 19.50 6.08 20.46
C ALA A 69 20.09 7.48 20.24
N SER A 70 21.17 7.56 19.48
CA SER A 70 21.76 8.86 19.05
C SER A 70 21.00 9.48 17.88
N ARG A 71 20.32 8.65 17.08
CA ARG A 71 19.49 9.08 15.94
C ARG A 71 18.23 8.22 15.87
N ILE A 72 17.15 8.84 15.41
CA ILE A 72 15.88 8.14 15.16
C ILE A 72 15.39 8.47 13.75
N VAL A 73 14.65 7.52 13.17
CA VAL A 73 13.94 7.72 11.90
C VAL A 73 12.47 7.43 12.16
N LEU A 74 11.61 8.41 11.92
CA LEU A 74 10.18 8.26 11.99
C LEU A 74 9.68 7.68 10.66
N ALA A 75 9.40 6.40 10.63
CA ALA A 75 8.95 5.66 9.44
C ALA A 75 7.69 4.82 9.73
N SER A 76 6.84 5.28 10.65
CA SER A 76 5.65 4.56 11.13
C SER A 76 4.35 4.94 10.38
N GLY A 77 4.46 5.46 9.17
CA GLY A 77 3.29 5.83 8.36
C GLY A 77 2.40 6.84 9.10
N LEU A 78 1.12 6.56 9.23
CA LEU A 78 0.15 7.43 9.93
C LEU A 78 0.51 7.68 11.41
N GLY A 79 1.22 6.75 12.05
CA GLY A 79 1.71 6.90 13.43
C GLY A 79 2.73 8.03 13.60
N ASN A 80 3.34 8.51 12.53
CA ASN A 80 4.30 9.60 12.59
C ASN A 80 3.68 10.93 13.08
N ALA A 81 2.39 11.15 12.85
CA ALA A 81 1.70 12.33 13.35
C ALA A 81 1.76 12.41 14.89
N ALA A 82 1.44 11.29 15.56
CA ALA A 82 1.51 11.20 17.01
C ALA A 82 2.96 11.26 17.53
N LEU A 83 3.88 10.52 16.90
CA LEU A 83 5.27 10.50 17.32
C LEU A 83 5.99 11.85 17.11
N GLY A 84 5.62 12.58 16.04
CA GLY A 84 6.15 13.92 15.80
C GLY A 84 5.83 14.91 16.91
N ASN A 85 4.64 14.82 17.50
CA ASN A 85 4.22 15.69 18.61
C ASN A 85 5.14 15.57 19.83
N HIS A 86 5.68 14.38 20.12
CA HIS A 86 6.67 14.20 21.19
C HIS A 86 7.97 14.99 20.97
N LEU A 87 8.24 15.36 19.74
CA LEU A 87 9.43 16.12 19.33
C LEU A 87 9.12 17.58 19.02
N GLY A 88 7.91 18.04 19.32
CA GLY A 88 7.44 19.39 18.98
C GLY A 88 7.34 19.63 17.46
N ARG A 89 7.15 18.57 16.68
CA ARG A 89 7.02 18.62 15.22
C ARG A 89 5.64 18.19 14.77
N GLN A 90 4.96 19.05 14.05
CA GLN A 90 3.74 18.68 13.35
C GLN A 90 4.09 17.97 12.04
N ILE A 91 3.58 16.76 11.86
CA ILE A 91 3.73 16.00 10.64
C ILE A 91 2.35 15.93 9.97
N PRO A 92 2.14 16.67 8.87
CA PRO A 92 0.80 16.88 8.29
C PRO A 92 0.39 15.69 7.41
N ILE A 93 0.14 14.55 8.04
CA ILE A 93 -0.36 13.34 7.37
C ILE A 93 -1.74 12.99 7.92
N LYS A 94 -2.61 12.51 7.03
CA LYS A 94 -3.93 12.02 7.38
C LYS A 94 -4.21 10.68 6.71
N PRO A 95 -5.05 9.84 7.30
CA PRO A 95 -5.46 8.59 6.66
C PRO A 95 -6.35 8.88 5.44
N ILE A 96 -6.09 8.15 4.38
CA ILE A 96 -6.97 8.04 3.23
C ILE A 96 -7.23 6.56 3.01
N ARG A 97 -8.50 6.18 2.95
CA ARG A 97 -8.90 4.81 2.67
C ARG A 97 -8.87 4.56 1.16
N GLY A 98 -8.29 3.43 0.76
CA GLY A 98 -8.39 2.90 -0.60
C GLY A 98 -9.00 1.51 -0.56
N GLN A 99 -10.07 1.28 -1.30
CA GLN A 99 -10.64 -0.05 -1.51
C GLN A 99 -10.06 -0.67 -2.76
N ILE A 100 -9.87 -1.99 -2.73
CA ILE A 100 -9.37 -2.78 -3.87
C ILE A 100 -10.27 -4.00 -4.00
N MET A 101 -10.61 -4.37 -5.23
CA MET A 101 -11.23 -5.64 -5.54
C MET A 101 -10.22 -6.62 -6.08
N VAL A 102 -10.38 -7.90 -5.74
CA VAL A 102 -9.51 -8.99 -6.21
C VAL A 102 -10.36 -10.02 -6.92
N THR A 103 -9.96 -10.39 -8.14
CA THR A 103 -10.65 -11.40 -8.94
C THR A 103 -10.21 -12.81 -8.60
N GLU A 104 -10.93 -13.79 -9.09
CA GLU A 104 -10.43 -15.15 -9.25
C GLU A 104 -9.14 -15.17 -10.08
N ARG A 105 -8.44 -16.31 -10.07
CA ARG A 105 -7.22 -16.49 -10.87
C ARG A 105 -7.55 -16.65 -12.33
N LEU A 106 -6.81 -15.93 -13.16
CA LEU A 106 -6.92 -15.96 -14.61
C LEU A 106 -5.56 -16.34 -15.23
N PRO A 107 -5.53 -16.87 -16.44
CA PRO A 107 -4.31 -16.96 -17.24
C PRO A 107 -3.64 -15.58 -17.34
N PRO A 108 -2.35 -15.50 -17.68
CA PRO A 108 -1.69 -14.22 -17.91
C PRO A 108 -2.39 -13.41 -19.00
N VAL A 109 -2.94 -12.27 -18.62
CA VAL A 109 -3.66 -11.31 -19.50
C VAL A 109 -2.92 -9.97 -19.53
N PHE A 110 -2.52 -9.49 -18.36
CA PHE A 110 -1.85 -8.20 -18.23
C PHE A 110 -0.34 -8.36 -18.02
N HIS A 111 0.44 -7.82 -18.94
CA HIS A 111 1.91 -7.80 -18.88
C HIS A 111 2.47 -6.53 -18.23
N PHE A 112 1.61 -5.53 -18.01
CA PHE A 112 1.96 -4.24 -17.42
C PHE A 112 1.03 -3.93 -16.25
N ALA A 113 1.52 -3.15 -15.29
CA ALA A 113 0.65 -2.51 -14.32
C ALA A 113 -0.04 -1.31 -14.99
N MET A 114 -1.32 -1.17 -14.75
CA MET A 114 -2.12 -0.04 -15.25
C MET A 114 -2.81 0.63 -14.07
N GLU A 115 -3.25 1.85 -14.26
CA GLU A 115 -3.89 2.63 -13.19
C GLU A 115 -5.14 1.93 -12.62
N GLN A 116 -5.96 1.32 -13.49
CA GLN A 116 -7.23 0.70 -13.11
C GLN A 116 -7.10 -0.75 -12.66
N ALA A 117 -6.08 -1.46 -13.15
CA ALA A 117 -5.92 -2.87 -12.87
C ALA A 117 -4.46 -3.34 -13.01
N ARG A 118 -4.11 -4.36 -12.24
CA ARG A 118 -2.86 -5.09 -12.43
C ARG A 118 -3.07 -6.57 -12.17
N GLN A 119 -2.36 -7.43 -12.88
CA GLN A 119 -2.35 -8.85 -12.59
C GLN A 119 -1.18 -9.22 -11.69
N THR A 120 -1.47 -10.01 -10.65
CA THR A 120 -0.45 -10.54 -9.74
C THR A 120 0.25 -11.76 -10.33
N ALA A 121 1.39 -12.12 -9.78
CA ALA A 121 2.09 -13.36 -10.18
C ALA A 121 1.27 -14.64 -9.94
N ASP A 122 0.28 -14.57 -9.04
CA ASP A 122 -0.62 -15.71 -8.74
C ASP A 122 -1.83 -15.77 -9.71
N GLY A 123 -1.93 -14.84 -10.66
CA GLY A 123 -2.97 -14.80 -11.68
C GLY A 123 -4.22 -13.99 -11.30
N THR A 124 -4.35 -13.51 -10.07
CA THR A 124 -5.49 -12.65 -9.70
C THR A 124 -5.31 -11.25 -10.30
N ILE A 125 -6.40 -10.61 -10.68
CA ILE A 125 -6.39 -9.20 -11.06
C ILE A 125 -6.85 -8.36 -9.87
N MET A 126 -6.06 -7.36 -9.53
CA MET A 126 -6.41 -6.34 -8.55
C MET A 126 -6.95 -5.13 -9.29
N ILE A 127 -8.16 -4.71 -8.93
CA ILE A 127 -8.87 -3.57 -9.50
C ILE A 127 -9.01 -2.49 -8.45
N GLY A 128 -8.67 -1.29 -8.75
CA GLY A 128 -8.76 -0.16 -7.84
C GLY A 128 -7.67 0.88 -8.10
N SER A 129 -7.59 1.87 -7.26
CA SER A 129 -8.17 1.98 -5.92
C SER A 129 -9.20 3.10 -5.83
N SER A 130 -10.02 3.10 -4.77
CA SER A 130 -10.78 4.28 -4.37
C SER A 130 -9.89 5.25 -3.58
N TRP A 131 -10.37 6.48 -3.41
CA TRP A 131 -9.72 7.51 -2.61
C TRP A 131 -10.75 8.17 -1.69
N GLU A 132 -10.72 7.84 -0.39
CA GLU A 132 -11.80 8.16 0.53
C GLU A 132 -11.26 8.83 1.80
N ASP A 133 -11.69 10.07 2.06
CA ASP A 133 -11.35 10.81 3.26
C ASP A 133 -12.37 10.50 4.39
N VAL A 134 -12.22 9.34 5.00
CA VAL A 134 -13.12 8.80 6.03
C VAL A 134 -12.40 8.52 7.36
N GLY A 135 -11.26 9.16 7.56
CA GLY A 135 -10.44 8.92 8.75
C GLY A 135 -9.94 7.48 8.82
N PHE A 136 -10.04 6.88 10.01
CA PHE A 136 -9.60 5.49 10.26
C PHE A 136 -10.71 4.44 10.06
N ASP A 137 -11.80 4.78 9.36
CA ASP A 137 -12.81 3.77 9.01
C ASP A 137 -12.21 2.76 8.02
N VAL A 138 -12.23 1.48 8.39
CA VAL A 138 -11.68 0.35 7.60
C VAL A 138 -12.76 -0.44 6.85
N ASN A 139 -14.01 -0.02 6.93
CA ASN A 139 -15.10 -0.72 6.27
C ASN A 139 -15.08 -0.49 4.76
N THR A 140 -15.50 -1.49 4.00
CA THR A 140 -15.71 -1.36 2.56
C THR A 140 -17.16 -0.94 2.26
N THR A 141 -17.38 -0.31 1.10
CA THR A 141 -18.70 0.12 0.66
C THR A 141 -19.02 -0.41 -0.73
N PHE A 142 -20.26 -0.85 -0.93
CA PHE A 142 -20.73 -1.31 -2.23
C PHE A 142 -20.72 -0.21 -3.30
N GLU A 143 -20.92 1.04 -2.90
CA GLU A 143 -20.90 2.17 -3.82
C GLU A 143 -19.56 2.32 -4.51
N HIS A 144 -18.46 2.32 -3.74
CA HIS A 144 -17.11 2.43 -4.29
C HIS A 144 -16.72 1.18 -5.07
N GLY A 145 -17.06 -0.02 -4.58
CA GLY A 145 -16.87 -1.26 -5.30
C GLY A 145 -17.59 -1.25 -6.66
N GLY A 146 -18.85 -0.84 -6.69
CA GLY A 146 -19.62 -0.75 -7.93
C GLY A 146 -19.06 0.27 -8.91
N ARG A 147 -18.54 1.40 -8.45
CA ARG A 147 -17.87 2.39 -9.32
C ARG A 147 -16.59 1.83 -9.93
N MET A 148 -15.76 1.19 -9.11
CA MET A 148 -14.52 0.56 -9.58
C MET A 148 -14.79 -0.58 -10.57
N ALA A 149 -15.80 -1.42 -10.31
CA ALA A 149 -16.19 -2.48 -11.24
C ALA A 149 -16.62 -1.92 -12.61
N ARG A 150 -17.48 -0.91 -12.63
CA ARG A 150 -17.91 -0.26 -13.88
C ARG A 150 -16.72 0.31 -14.64
N ALA A 151 -15.87 1.10 -13.97
CA ALA A 151 -14.69 1.66 -14.61
C ALA A 151 -13.77 0.57 -15.18
N ALA A 152 -13.52 -0.51 -14.43
CA ALA A 152 -12.70 -1.60 -14.92
C ALA A 152 -13.28 -2.31 -16.14
N ILE A 153 -14.61 -2.48 -16.21
CA ILE A 153 -15.29 -3.10 -17.36
C ILE A 153 -15.26 -2.17 -18.59
N GLU A 154 -15.34 -0.86 -18.39
CA GLU A 154 -15.18 0.11 -19.50
C GLU A 154 -13.80 -0.01 -20.15
N PHE A 155 -12.73 -0.16 -19.34
CA PHE A 155 -11.37 -0.36 -19.85
C PHE A 155 -11.12 -1.78 -20.36
N PHE A 156 -11.70 -2.79 -19.69
CA PHE A 156 -11.44 -4.21 -19.94
C PHE A 156 -12.76 -5.00 -19.92
N PRO A 157 -13.52 -5.02 -21.02
CA PRO A 157 -14.86 -5.63 -21.07
C PRO A 157 -14.93 -7.09 -20.63
N PHE A 158 -13.86 -7.86 -20.81
CA PHE A 158 -13.82 -9.27 -20.38
C PHE A 158 -13.99 -9.44 -18.86
N LEU A 159 -13.67 -8.40 -18.06
CA LEU A 159 -13.85 -8.44 -16.61
C LEU A 159 -15.32 -8.55 -16.19
N SER A 160 -16.27 -8.26 -17.08
CA SER A 160 -17.71 -8.40 -16.80
C SER A 160 -18.13 -9.84 -16.47
N SER A 161 -17.36 -10.83 -16.93
CA SER A 161 -17.62 -12.26 -16.69
C SER A 161 -16.72 -12.87 -15.59
N VAL A 162 -15.84 -12.07 -14.98
CA VAL A 162 -14.87 -12.53 -14.00
C VAL A 162 -15.40 -12.34 -12.58
N ARG A 163 -15.26 -13.36 -11.74
CA ARG A 163 -15.73 -13.31 -10.36
C ARG A 163 -14.80 -12.49 -9.47
N ILE A 164 -15.38 -11.64 -8.66
CA ILE A 164 -14.69 -10.98 -7.55
C ILE A 164 -14.72 -11.91 -6.35
N ILE A 165 -13.57 -12.14 -5.75
CA ILE A 165 -13.41 -13.05 -4.59
C ILE A 165 -13.10 -12.30 -3.29
N ARG A 166 -12.73 -11.02 -3.39
CA ARG A 166 -12.41 -10.19 -2.22
C ARG A 166 -12.55 -8.72 -2.53
#